data_e4d17eaf3d8807e9254d0b4af4d1843e
#
_entry.id   e4d17eaf3d8807e9254d0b4af4d1843e
#
_cell.length_a   1.000
_cell.length_b   1.000
_cell.length_c   1.000
_cell.angle_alpha   90.00
_cell.angle_beta   90.00
_cell.angle_gamma   90.00
#
_symmetry.space_group_name_H-M   'P 1'
#
loop_
_entity.id
_entity.type
_entity.pdbx_description
1 polymer ?
#
loop_
_entity_poly.entity_id
_entity_poly.type
_entity_poly.pdbx_seq_one_letter_code
_entity_poly.pdbx_strand_id
1 'polypeptide(L)'
;MINPELLRLLETNDVLDVLRDSVSYQLQKLSNVEKTSEGRDWYAELPTIVKEKFDNYKADYEKLTRILESDDLKDEMNKGYYYWRLMRSACNTYRNDLKEYDLQLNQEFNLQETQAISENTLLDECIGTLEHHVVENHNS
;
A
#
# COMPACT_ATOMS: atom_id res chain seq x y z
N MET A 1 -12.15 9.44 16.44
CA MET A 1 -10.85 8.98 16.97
C MET A 1 -10.49 7.63 16.39
N ILE A 2 -9.25 7.47 15.99
CA ILE A 2 -8.78 6.23 15.36
C ILE A 2 -8.67 5.11 16.40
N ASN A 3 -9.00 3.88 15.99
CA ASN A 3 -8.88 2.70 16.84
C ASN A 3 -7.43 2.57 17.34
N PRO A 4 -7.22 2.38 18.67
CA PRO A 4 -5.87 2.23 19.23
C PRO A 4 -5.05 1.10 18.64
N GLU A 5 -5.69 0.02 18.17
CA GLU A 5 -4.98 -1.10 17.54
C GLU A 5 -4.29 -0.67 16.23
N LEU A 6 -4.91 0.23 15.47
CA LEU A 6 -4.28 0.80 14.28
C LEU A 6 -3.07 1.66 14.66
N LEU A 7 -3.21 2.52 15.66
CA LEU A 7 -2.12 3.40 16.09
C LEU A 7 -0.91 2.61 16.59
N ARG A 8 -1.13 1.42 17.19
CA ARG A 8 -0.04 0.55 17.63
C ARG A 8 0.85 0.07 16.49
N LEU A 9 0.29 -0.06 15.28
CA LEU A 9 1.10 -0.42 14.11
C LEU A 9 2.21 0.58 13.83
N LEU A 10 2.04 1.82 14.26
CA LEU A 10 3.02 2.89 14.04
C LEU A 10 4.11 2.94 15.12
N GLU A 11 3.99 2.15 16.17
CA GLU A 11 4.89 2.22 17.34
C GLU A 11 6.11 1.32 17.22
N THR A 12 6.06 0.32 16.36
CA THR A 12 7.14 -0.64 16.16
C THR A 12 7.84 -0.35 14.83
N ASN A 13 9.15 -0.16 14.86
CA ASN A 13 9.92 0.20 13.68
C ASN A 13 9.81 -0.85 12.56
N ASP A 14 9.84 -2.14 12.89
CA ASP A 14 9.74 -3.21 11.90
C ASP A 14 8.39 -3.18 11.18
N VAL A 15 7.30 -2.96 11.90
CA VAL A 15 5.96 -2.85 11.34
C VAL A 15 5.85 -1.59 10.48
N LEU A 16 6.36 -0.48 10.99
CA LEU A 16 6.33 0.79 10.28
C LEU A 16 7.11 0.70 8.95
N ASP A 17 8.24 0.00 8.94
CA ASP A 17 9.02 -0.23 7.73
C ASP A 17 8.22 -1.01 6.69
N VAL A 18 7.47 -2.03 7.10
CA VAL A 18 6.60 -2.80 6.21
C VAL A 18 5.50 -1.90 5.62
N LEU A 19 4.89 -1.05 6.43
CA LEU A 19 3.89 -0.09 5.96
C LEU A 19 4.48 0.91 4.98
N ARG A 20 5.65 1.44 5.27
CA ARG A 20 6.38 2.36 4.37
C ARG A 20 6.71 1.70 3.04
N ASP A 21 7.21 0.47 3.08
CA ASP A 21 7.54 -0.29 1.87
C ASP A 21 6.32 -0.52 1.01
N SER A 22 5.20 -0.88 1.63
CA SER A 22 3.93 -1.11 0.91
C SER A 22 3.42 0.16 0.23
N VAL A 23 3.46 1.28 0.95
CA VAL A 23 3.02 2.58 0.42
C VAL A 23 3.95 3.06 -0.70
N SER A 24 5.27 2.92 -0.52
CA SER A 24 6.26 3.27 -1.54
C SER A 24 6.08 2.42 -2.80
N TYR A 25 5.81 1.14 -2.64
CA TYR A 25 5.55 0.23 -3.76
C TYR A 25 4.33 0.68 -4.57
N GLN A 26 3.24 1.02 -3.88
CA GLN A 26 2.03 1.49 -4.54
C GLN A 26 2.26 2.81 -5.27
N LEU A 27 2.95 3.75 -4.64
CA LEU A 27 3.29 5.01 -5.29
C LEU A 27 4.17 4.80 -6.53
N GLN A 28 5.12 3.88 -6.46
CA GLN A 28 5.96 3.54 -7.60
C GLN A 28 5.15 2.97 -8.76
N LYS A 29 4.18 2.09 -8.48
CA LYS A 29 3.28 1.55 -9.51
C LYS A 29 2.49 2.66 -10.19
N LEU A 30 1.94 3.58 -9.41
CA LEU A 30 1.20 4.73 -9.95
C LEU A 30 2.10 5.63 -10.79
N SER A 31 3.32 5.86 -10.34
CA SER A 31 4.30 6.71 -11.04
C SER A 31 4.79 6.07 -12.34
N ASN A 32 4.85 4.75 -12.42
CA ASN A 32 5.28 4.04 -13.61
C ASN A 32 4.35 4.24 -14.81
N VAL A 33 3.10 4.63 -14.57
CA VAL A 33 2.16 4.97 -15.65
C VAL A 33 2.73 6.06 -16.55
N GLU A 34 3.40 7.05 -15.97
CA GLU A 34 4.02 8.16 -16.73
C GLU A 34 5.34 7.76 -17.39
N LYS A 35 5.99 6.69 -16.91
CA LYS A 35 7.34 6.31 -17.33
C LYS A 35 7.38 5.36 -18.52
N THR A 36 6.25 4.72 -18.85
CA THR A 36 6.18 3.79 -19.98
C THR A 36 5.26 4.32 -21.06
N SER A 37 5.52 3.98 -22.32
CA SER A 37 4.64 4.35 -23.40
C SER A 37 3.26 3.71 -23.28
N GLU A 38 3.19 2.46 -22.84
CA GLU A 38 1.92 1.76 -22.58
C GLU A 38 1.10 2.46 -21.51
N GLY A 39 1.76 2.86 -20.40
CA GLY A 39 1.11 3.58 -19.32
C GLY A 39 0.60 4.94 -19.75
N ARG A 40 1.40 5.71 -20.50
CA ARG A 40 0.99 7.00 -21.03
C ARG A 40 -0.20 6.88 -21.99
N ASP A 41 -0.20 5.88 -22.84
CA ASP A 41 -1.29 5.63 -23.77
C ASP A 41 -2.57 5.25 -23.02
N TRP A 42 -2.45 4.37 -22.03
CA TRP A 42 -3.57 4.01 -21.16
C TRP A 42 -4.17 5.25 -20.48
N TYR A 43 -3.32 6.08 -19.88
CA TYR A 43 -3.77 7.29 -19.19
C TYR A 43 -4.46 8.26 -20.14
N ALA A 44 -3.89 8.45 -21.34
CA ALA A 44 -4.42 9.39 -22.32
C ALA A 44 -5.85 9.05 -22.76
N GLU A 45 -6.21 7.77 -22.75
CA GLU A 45 -7.54 7.30 -23.16
C GLU A 45 -8.58 7.36 -22.05
N LEU A 46 -8.19 7.66 -20.81
CA LEU A 46 -9.12 7.71 -19.69
C LEU A 46 -10.09 8.90 -19.83
N PRO A 47 -11.36 8.73 -19.45
CA PRO A 47 -12.27 9.87 -19.29
C PRO A 47 -11.70 10.89 -18.29
N THR A 48 -12.00 12.17 -18.50
CA THR A 48 -11.48 13.26 -17.65
C THR A 48 -11.69 13.04 -16.16
N ILE A 49 -12.89 12.58 -15.78
CA ILE A 49 -13.20 12.31 -14.37
C ILE A 49 -12.32 11.20 -13.77
N VAL A 50 -11.98 10.20 -14.58
CA VAL A 50 -11.08 9.12 -14.16
C VAL A 50 -9.64 9.60 -14.03
N LYS A 51 -9.19 10.46 -14.95
CA LYS A 51 -7.86 11.10 -14.87
C LYS A 51 -7.72 11.89 -13.57
N GLU A 52 -8.73 12.68 -13.24
CA GLU A 52 -8.74 13.48 -12.00
C GLU A 52 -8.63 12.59 -10.77
N LYS A 53 -9.37 11.50 -10.73
CA LYS A 53 -9.31 10.54 -9.61
C LYS A 53 -7.95 9.88 -9.51
N PHE A 54 -7.36 9.50 -10.65
CA PHE A 54 -6.04 8.90 -10.68
C PHE A 54 -4.99 9.89 -10.16
N ASP A 55 -5.02 11.13 -10.64
CA ASP A 55 -4.06 12.16 -10.24
C ASP A 55 -4.18 12.48 -8.76
N ASN A 56 -5.40 12.57 -8.23
CA ASN A 56 -5.65 12.80 -6.81
C ASN A 56 -5.17 11.61 -5.96
N TYR A 57 -5.43 10.40 -6.43
CA TYR A 57 -5.01 9.18 -5.75
C TYR A 57 -3.48 9.12 -5.63
N LYS A 58 -2.79 9.43 -6.71
CA LYS A 58 -1.33 9.50 -6.74
C LYS A 58 -0.80 10.57 -5.77
N ALA A 59 -1.39 11.77 -5.81
CA ALA A 59 -1.02 12.88 -4.92
C ALA A 59 -1.23 12.51 -3.44
N ASP A 60 -2.30 11.79 -3.13
CA ASP A 60 -2.60 11.34 -1.77
C ASP A 60 -1.58 10.30 -1.28
N TYR A 61 -1.12 9.41 -2.14
CA TYR A 61 -0.03 8.49 -1.79
C TYR A 61 1.31 9.21 -1.60
N GLU A 62 1.59 10.24 -2.38
CA GLU A 62 2.78 11.07 -2.16
C GLU A 62 2.73 11.73 -0.79
N LYS A 63 1.56 12.25 -0.41
CA LYS A 63 1.35 12.86 0.91
C LYS A 63 1.48 11.84 2.03
N LEU A 64 0.88 10.66 1.87
CA LEU A 64 1.00 9.58 2.85
C LEU A 64 2.45 9.15 3.05
N THR A 65 3.22 9.06 1.98
CA THR A 65 4.65 8.75 2.06
C THR A 65 5.38 9.76 2.95
N ARG A 66 5.10 11.04 2.78
CA ARG A 66 5.70 12.10 3.62
C ARG A 66 5.27 12.00 5.07
N ILE A 67 3.98 11.70 5.31
CA ILE A 67 3.44 11.53 6.67
C ILE A 67 4.16 10.39 7.39
N LEU A 68 4.35 9.25 6.72
CA LEU A 68 4.99 8.08 7.32
C LEU A 68 6.46 8.31 7.70
N GLU A 69 7.09 9.31 7.13
CA GLU A 69 8.48 9.70 7.45
C GLU A 69 8.56 10.91 8.39
N SER A 70 7.43 11.49 8.74
CA SER A 70 7.34 12.71 9.55
C SER A 70 7.35 12.39 11.04
N ASP A 71 7.84 13.32 11.84
CA ASP A 71 7.73 13.27 13.30
C ASP A 71 6.28 13.41 13.77
N ASP A 72 5.41 13.98 12.95
CA ASP A 72 3.99 14.18 13.25
C ASP A 72 3.12 12.98 12.81
N LEU A 73 3.74 11.86 12.52
CA LEU A 73 3.12 10.65 11.99
C LEU A 73 1.84 10.25 12.77
N LYS A 74 1.92 10.12 14.09
CA LYS A 74 0.78 9.69 14.90
C LYS A 74 -0.35 10.70 14.88
N ASP A 75 -0.02 11.99 14.96
CA ASP A 75 -1.02 13.06 14.95
C ASP A 75 -1.75 13.08 13.60
N GLU A 76 -1.01 13.01 12.51
CA GLU A 76 -1.59 13.00 11.16
C GLU A 76 -2.46 11.75 10.92
N MET A 77 -1.99 10.59 11.34
CA MET A 77 -2.74 9.35 11.14
C MET A 77 -3.94 9.22 12.08
N ASN A 78 -4.00 10.02 13.14
CA ASN A 78 -5.13 10.03 14.07
C ASN A 78 -6.30 10.93 13.62
N LYS A 79 -6.16 11.65 12.53
CA LYS A 79 -7.16 12.60 12.05
C LYS A 79 -8.36 11.94 11.36
N GLY A 80 -8.21 10.74 10.84
CA GLY A 80 -9.29 10.04 10.15
C GLY A 80 -8.82 8.75 9.51
N TYR A 81 -9.75 8.05 8.86
CA TYR A 81 -9.48 6.71 8.30
C TYR A 81 -9.02 6.73 6.85
N TYR A 82 -8.99 7.87 6.17
CA TYR A 82 -8.67 7.92 4.73
C TYR A 82 -7.28 7.34 4.43
N TYR A 83 -6.24 7.79 5.15
CA TYR A 83 -4.89 7.29 4.92
C TYR A 83 -4.71 5.84 5.36
N TRP A 84 -5.47 5.40 6.36
CA TRP A 84 -5.51 3.99 6.74
C TRP A 84 -6.08 3.12 5.63
N ARG A 85 -7.13 3.61 4.95
CA ARG A 85 -7.68 2.91 3.77
C ARG A 85 -6.67 2.83 2.63
N LEU A 86 -5.92 3.91 2.40
CA LEU A 86 -4.85 3.90 1.40
C LEU A 86 -3.76 2.88 1.76
N MET A 87 -3.35 2.81 3.03
CA MET A 87 -2.36 1.83 3.49
C MET A 87 -2.86 0.40 3.33
N ARG A 88 -4.11 0.15 3.67
CA ARG A 88 -4.72 -1.17 3.47
C ARG A 88 -4.65 -1.59 2.01
N SER A 89 -5.03 -0.70 1.12
CA SER A 89 -4.99 -0.94 -0.32
C SER A 89 -3.55 -1.22 -0.79
N ALA A 90 -2.59 -0.43 -0.32
CA ALA A 90 -1.18 -0.60 -0.65
C ALA A 90 -0.63 -1.94 -0.15
N CYS A 91 -0.93 -2.32 1.08
CA CYS A 91 -0.49 -3.59 1.66
C CYS A 91 -1.06 -4.78 0.89
N ASN A 92 -2.34 -4.73 0.54
CA ASN A 92 -2.98 -5.80 -0.25
C ASN A 92 -2.36 -5.92 -1.64
N THR A 93 -2.10 -4.81 -2.31
CA THR A 93 -1.45 -4.80 -3.62
C THR A 93 -0.04 -5.37 -3.52
N TYR A 94 0.72 -4.94 -2.53
CA TYR A 94 2.09 -5.40 -2.31
C TYR A 94 2.13 -6.92 -2.08
N ARG A 95 1.26 -7.42 -1.20
CA ARG A 95 1.18 -8.86 -0.91
C ARG A 95 0.80 -9.66 -2.16
N ASN A 96 -0.18 -9.19 -2.92
CA ASN A 96 -0.63 -9.88 -4.14
C ASN A 96 0.47 -9.92 -5.19
N ASP A 97 1.19 -8.82 -5.37
CA ASP A 97 2.29 -8.76 -6.33
C ASP A 97 3.47 -9.64 -5.90
N LEU A 98 3.75 -9.73 -4.60
CA LEU A 98 4.79 -10.65 -4.09
C LEU A 98 4.43 -12.11 -4.38
N LYS A 99 3.15 -12.48 -4.29
CA LYS A 99 2.69 -13.84 -4.65
C LYS A 99 2.91 -14.12 -6.14
N GLU A 100 2.68 -13.14 -7.00
CA GLU A 100 2.95 -13.28 -8.44
C GLU A 100 4.44 -13.48 -8.71
N TYR A 101 5.29 -12.76 -8.02
CA TYR A 101 6.75 -12.94 -8.13
C TYR A 101 7.18 -14.33 -7.65
N ASP A 102 6.59 -14.86 -6.58
CA ASP A 102 6.85 -16.23 -6.13
C ASP A 102 6.53 -17.25 -7.22
N LEU A 103 5.38 -17.09 -7.89
CA LEU A 103 4.99 -17.98 -8.98
C LEU A 103 5.97 -17.88 -10.15
N GLN A 104 6.39 -16.70 -10.53
CA GLN A 104 7.34 -16.48 -11.61
C GLN A 104 8.70 -17.10 -11.30
N LEU A 105 9.20 -16.92 -10.09
CA LEU A 105 10.47 -17.51 -9.66
C LEU A 105 10.41 -19.03 -9.67
N ASN A 106 9.31 -19.62 -9.19
CA ASN A 106 9.11 -21.04 -9.18
C ASN A 106 9.11 -21.64 -10.59
N GLN A 107 8.41 -20.97 -11.52
CA GLN A 107 8.33 -21.42 -12.92
C GLN A 107 9.66 -21.27 -13.64
N GLU A 108 10.36 -20.15 -13.46
CA GLU A 108 11.58 -19.85 -14.20
C GLU A 108 12.76 -20.67 -13.71
N PHE A 109 12.90 -20.87 -12.41
CA PHE A 109 14.05 -21.55 -11.83
C PHE A 109 13.76 -22.97 -11.36
N ASN A 110 12.53 -23.45 -11.56
CA ASN A 110 12.10 -24.81 -11.20
C ASN A 110 12.46 -25.16 -9.75
N LEU A 111 12.18 -24.25 -8.84
CA LEU A 111 12.50 -24.41 -7.43
C LEU A 111 11.50 -25.36 -6.76
N GLN A 112 12.00 -26.40 -6.09
CA GLN A 112 11.17 -27.40 -5.43
C GLN A 112 10.73 -26.94 -4.04
N GLU A 113 11.56 -26.13 -3.39
CA GLU A 113 11.23 -25.51 -2.12
C GLU A 113 11.57 -24.03 -2.21
N THR A 114 10.56 -23.20 -2.33
CA THR A 114 10.74 -21.76 -2.22
C THR A 114 10.29 -21.32 -0.85
N GLN A 115 11.16 -20.58 -0.19
CA GLN A 115 10.64 -19.64 0.80
C GLN A 115 9.87 -18.61 0.00
N ALA A 116 8.55 -18.59 0.16
CA ALA A 116 7.72 -17.64 -0.54
C ALA A 116 8.10 -16.22 -0.09
N ILE A 117 8.49 -15.39 -1.05
CA ILE A 117 8.78 -13.97 -0.79
C ILE A 117 7.56 -13.29 -0.18
N SER A 118 6.36 -13.75 -0.57
CA SER A 118 5.09 -13.25 -0.04
C SER A 118 4.83 -13.67 1.41
N GLU A 119 5.54 -14.67 1.95
CA GLU A 119 5.40 -15.07 3.34
C GLU A 119 6.11 -14.08 4.25
N ASN A 120 5.47 -12.97 4.48
CA ASN A 120 5.94 -11.94 5.41
C ASN A 120 4.95 -11.85 6.56
N THR A 121 5.32 -12.40 7.71
CA THR A 121 4.46 -12.45 8.88
C THR A 121 4.00 -11.06 9.32
N LEU A 122 4.90 -10.08 9.30
CA LEU A 122 4.55 -8.70 9.68
C LEU A 122 3.57 -8.08 8.70
N LEU A 123 3.75 -8.32 7.40
CA LEU A 123 2.82 -7.83 6.38
C LEU A 123 1.44 -8.44 6.56
N ASP A 124 1.37 -9.75 6.79
CA ASP A 124 0.10 -10.45 7.01
C ASP A 124 -0.60 -9.95 8.28
N GLU A 125 0.13 -9.71 9.35
CA GLU A 125 -0.43 -9.14 10.59
C GLU A 125 -0.95 -7.72 10.37
N CYS A 126 -0.23 -6.90 9.62
CA CYS A 126 -0.67 -5.55 9.24
C CYS A 126 -1.96 -5.60 8.44
N ILE A 127 -2.02 -6.46 7.44
CA ILE A 127 -3.22 -6.62 6.61
C ILE A 127 -4.39 -7.06 7.46
N GLY A 128 -4.20 -8.05 8.34
CA GLY A 128 -5.25 -8.52 9.24
C GLY A 128 -5.81 -7.41 10.12
N THR A 129 -4.93 -6.62 10.72
CA THR A 129 -5.34 -5.49 11.57
C THR A 129 -6.06 -4.41 10.77
N LEU A 130 -5.53 -4.07 9.60
CA LEU A 130 -6.14 -3.07 8.72
C LEU A 130 -7.51 -3.53 8.22
N GLU A 131 -7.63 -4.78 7.79
CA GLU A 131 -8.90 -5.34 7.32
C GLU A 131 -9.97 -5.31 8.44
N HIS A 132 -9.58 -5.70 9.64
CA HIS A 132 -10.52 -5.74 10.76
C HIS A 132 -11.01 -4.36 11.17
N HIS A 133 -10.09 -3.40 11.30
CA HIS A 133 -10.44 -2.08 11.88
C HIS A 133 -10.80 -1.01 10.87
N VAL A 134 -10.28 -1.10 9.64
CA VAL A 134 -10.55 -0.10 8.61
C VAL A 134 -11.85 -0.42 7.87
N VAL A 135 -12.06 -1.67 7.48
CA VAL A 135 -13.26 -2.08 6.75
C VAL A 135 -14.52 -1.88 7.60
N GLU A 136 -14.46 -2.24 8.89
CA GLU A 136 -15.59 -2.09 9.81
C GLU A 136 -15.93 -0.64 10.10
N ASN A 137 -15.00 0.29 9.91
CA ASN A 137 -15.15 1.70 10.22
C ASN A 137 -15.21 2.59 8.97
N HIS A 138 -15.54 2.02 7.81
CA HIS A 138 -15.52 2.76 6.56
C HIS A 138 -16.52 3.91 6.49
N ASN A 139 -17.50 3.96 7.37
CA ASN A 139 -18.50 5.02 7.45
C ASN A 139 -18.13 6.14 8.43
N SER A 140 -17.01 6.02 9.10
CA SER A 140 -16.57 7.02 10.10
C SER A 140 -15.71 8.12 9.50
#